data_9e83473373ff7ad1173b58d3be3e4c4f
#
_entry.id   9e83473373ff7ad1173b58d3be3e4c4f
#
_cell.length_a   1.000
_cell.length_b   1.000
_cell.length_c   1.000
_cell.angle_alpha   90.00
_cell.angle_beta   90.00
_cell.angle_gamma   90.00
#
_symmetry.space_group_name_H-M   'P 1'
#
loop_
_entity.id
_entity.type
_entity.pdbx_description
1 polymer ?
#
loop_
_entity_poly.entity_id
_entity_poly.type
_entity_poly.pdbx_seq_one_letter_code
_entity_poly.pdbx_strand_id
1 'polypeptide(L)'
;MDISTIIGIVAAFLLIVISIAIGGSPLAFVNIPSILITVGGGLSATLTSFPMKDLFSGLKAITKAMNPGLPDPMELTDFLVDVANRARKDGILALESNIDEFYGRDPFFGEIMRMLIDGQDIEEIRSNADSSLMKIEQELSTEVAVWETLGELFPAFGMIGTLIGLIQMLQNLNDPSALGPGMAVAMITTLYGAILANAFCVPVSKKLKLYKDLSLLYKESYMFT
;
A
#
# COMPACT_ATOMS: atom_id res chain seq x y z
N MET A 1 -0.68 1.13 -15.97
CA MET A 1 -1.29 1.94 -14.89
C MET A 1 -2.71 1.45 -14.65
N ASP A 2 -3.05 1.19 -13.42
CA ASP A 2 -4.44 0.81 -13.10
C ASP A 2 -5.31 2.07 -12.98
N ILE A 3 -5.89 2.44 -14.14
CA ILE A 3 -6.73 3.62 -14.30
C ILE A 3 -7.92 3.60 -13.34
N SER A 4 -8.45 2.42 -13.01
CA SER A 4 -9.62 2.26 -12.13
C SER A 4 -9.34 2.77 -10.71
N THR A 5 -8.13 2.54 -10.18
CA THR A 5 -7.73 3.00 -8.84
C THR A 5 -7.67 4.52 -8.77
N ILE A 6 -7.07 5.15 -9.77
CA ILE A 6 -6.96 6.62 -9.83
C ILE A 6 -8.34 7.25 -9.96
N ILE A 7 -9.14 6.76 -10.92
CA ILE A 7 -10.52 7.25 -11.14
C ILE A 7 -11.36 7.07 -9.87
N GLY A 8 -11.28 5.91 -9.22
CA GLY A 8 -12.05 5.62 -8.01
C GLY A 8 -11.73 6.58 -6.85
N ILE A 9 -10.44 6.80 -6.55
CA ILE A 9 -10.01 7.73 -5.49
C ILE A 9 -10.43 9.16 -5.83
N VAL A 10 -10.13 9.61 -7.05
CA VAL A 10 -10.47 10.97 -7.50
C VAL A 10 -11.97 11.19 -7.49
N ALA A 11 -12.76 10.24 -7.99
CA ALA A 11 -14.21 10.32 -8.00
C ALA A 11 -14.79 10.38 -6.57
N ALA A 12 -14.30 9.58 -5.64
CA ALA A 12 -14.74 9.61 -4.25
C ALA A 12 -14.51 10.99 -3.62
N PHE A 13 -13.30 11.56 -3.77
CA PHE A 13 -13.02 12.90 -3.26
C PHE A 13 -13.85 13.98 -3.95
N LEU A 14 -13.98 13.94 -5.27
CA LEU A 14 -14.79 14.92 -6.02
C LEU A 14 -16.26 14.90 -5.59
N LEU A 15 -16.86 13.72 -5.45
CA LEU A 15 -18.26 13.61 -5.03
C LEU A 15 -18.48 14.15 -3.62
N ILE A 16 -17.55 13.91 -2.69
CA ILE A 16 -17.59 14.47 -1.34
C ILE A 16 -17.51 16.02 -1.39
N VAL A 17 -16.52 16.55 -2.13
CA VAL A 17 -16.32 18.00 -2.26
C VAL A 17 -17.51 18.67 -2.93
N ILE A 18 -18.05 18.09 -4.00
CA ILE A 18 -19.25 18.59 -4.68
C ILE A 18 -20.46 18.58 -3.73
N SER A 19 -20.67 17.51 -2.96
CA SER A 19 -21.74 17.41 -1.99
C SER A 19 -21.65 18.52 -0.93
N ILE A 20 -20.44 18.78 -0.42
CA ILE A 20 -20.17 19.86 0.53
C ILE A 20 -20.47 21.23 -0.10
N ALA A 21 -20.04 21.46 -1.35
CA ALA A 21 -20.23 22.72 -2.05
C ALA A 21 -21.71 23.03 -2.34
N ILE A 22 -22.50 21.99 -2.66
CA ILE A 22 -23.96 22.15 -2.86
C ILE A 22 -24.66 22.44 -1.54
N GLY A 23 -24.17 21.85 -0.43
CA GLY A 23 -24.79 21.98 0.89
C GLY A 23 -24.54 23.32 1.61
N GLY A 24 -23.66 24.19 1.11
CA GLY A 24 -23.38 25.49 1.75
C GLY A 24 -21.93 25.96 1.61
N SER A 25 -21.34 26.49 2.68
CA SER A 25 -19.98 27.04 2.68
C SER A 25 -18.91 25.92 2.86
N PRO A 26 -18.08 25.61 1.86
CA PRO A 26 -16.99 24.63 2.00
C PRO A 26 -15.97 25.02 3.08
N LEU A 27 -15.80 26.31 3.35
CA LEU A 27 -14.86 26.80 4.36
C LEU A 27 -15.26 26.37 5.78
N ALA A 28 -16.56 26.12 6.03
CA ALA A 28 -17.03 25.61 7.33
C ALA A 28 -16.47 24.21 7.65
N PHE A 29 -16.04 23.45 6.63
CA PHE A 29 -15.44 22.13 6.78
C PHE A 29 -13.91 22.17 6.92
N VAL A 30 -13.29 23.34 6.89
CA VAL A 30 -11.84 23.51 7.11
C VAL A 30 -11.60 23.92 8.57
N ASN A 31 -11.11 22.99 9.38
CA ASN A 31 -10.87 23.22 10.80
C ASN A 31 -9.46 22.75 11.17
N ILE A 32 -8.58 23.71 11.52
CA ILE A 32 -7.17 23.43 11.81
C ILE A 32 -6.97 22.49 13.01
N PRO A 33 -7.65 22.71 14.17
CA PRO A 33 -7.60 21.77 15.29
C PRO A 33 -7.98 20.34 14.88
N SER A 34 -9.02 20.18 14.07
CA SER A 34 -9.47 18.86 13.59
C SER A 34 -8.42 18.17 12.70
N ILE A 35 -7.72 18.94 11.84
CA ILE A 35 -6.63 18.42 11.02
C ILE A 35 -5.47 17.94 11.91
N LEU A 36 -5.08 18.75 12.89
CA LEU A 36 -3.99 18.40 13.80
C LEU A 36 -4.28 17.14 14.62
N ILE A 37 -5.51 17.02 15.14
CA ILE A 37 -5.91 15.84 15.91
C ILE A 37 -5.95 14.62 15.01
N THR A 38 -6.67 14.65 13.91
CA THR A 38 -6.94 13.46 13.10
C THR A 38 -5.73 13.10 12.23
N VAL A 39 -5.23 14.03 11.43
CA VAL A 39 -4.11 13.75 10.51
C VAL A 39 -2.80 13.69 11.28
N GLY A 40 -2.53 14.72 12.09
CA GLY A 40 -1.31 14.78 12.90
C GLY A 40 -1.22 13.62 13.90
N GLY A 41 -2.28 13.36 14.63
CA GLY A 41 -2.36 12.25 15.59
C GLY A 41 -2.23 10.89 14.92
N GLY A 42 -2.98 10.63 13.85
CA GLY A 42 -2.92 9.37 13.11
C GLY A 42 -1.54 9.09 12.51
N LEU A 43 -0.92 10.09 11.87
CA LEU A 43 0.45 9.96 11.36
C LEU A 43 1.48 9.73 12.47
N SER A 44 1.38 10.48 13.57
CA SER A 44 2.30 10.32 14.71
C SER A 44 2.19 8.94 15.34
N ALA A 45 0.98 8.42 15.50
CA ALA A 45 0.76 7.06 16.02
C ALA A 45 1.29 5.99 15.05
N THR A 46 1.13 6.18 13.74
CA THR A 46 1.72 5.29 12.74
C THR A 46 3.26 5.32 12.80
N LEU A 47 3.88 6.49 13.01
CA LEU A 47 5.32 6.62 13.22
C LEU A 47 5.84 5.80 14.41
N THR A 48 5.05 5.64 15.47
CA THR A 48 5.42 4.81 16.63
C THR A 48 5.25 3.32 16.37
N SER A 49 4.45 2.95 15.37
CA SER A 49 4.12 1.54 15.08
C SER A 49 5.14 0.85 14.17
N PHE A 50 5.92 1.61 13.39
CA PHE A 50 6.86 1.07 12.40
C PHE A 50 8.24 1.72 12.50
N PRO A 51 9.32 0.96 12.21
CA PRO A 51 10.63 1.56 11.95
C PRO A 51 10.55 2.55 10.79
N MET A 52 11.36 3.62 10.85
CA MET A 52 11.34 4.68 9.82
C MET A 52 11.53 4.16 8.39
N LYS A 53 12.42 3.16 8.22
CA LYS A 53 12.68 2.53 6.91
C LYS A 53 11.40 1.92 6.33
N ASP A 54 10.69 1.16 7.15
CA ASP A 54 9.49 0.41 6.77
C ASP A 54 8.31 1.36 6.51
N LEU A 55 8.20 2.41 7.31
CA LEU A 55 7.20 3.45 7.09
C LEU A 55 7.39 4.13 5.73
N PHE A 56 8.62 4.56 5.39
CA PHE A 56 8.89 5.19 4.11
C PHE A 56 8.70 4.23 2.93
N SER A 57 9.07 2.95 3.08
CA SER A 57 8.79 1.92 2.08
C SER A 57 7.28 1.77 1.87
N GLY A 58 6.52 1.64 2.97
CA GLY A 58 5.07 1.53 2.92
C GLY A 58 4.40 2.73 2.26
N LEU A 59 4.79 3.95 2.61
CA LEU A 59 4.24 5.16 1.98
C LEU A 59 4.57 5.21 0.47
N LYS A 60 5.78 4.83 0.06
CA LYS A 60 6.16 4.75 -1.36
C LYS A 60 5.43 3.64 -2.11
N ALA A 61 4.98 2.61 -1.43
CA ALA A 61 4.28 1.48 -2.04
C ALA A 61 2.97 1.88 -2.74
N ILE A 62 2.43 3.08 -2.47
CA ILE A 62 1.29 3.63 -3.22
C ILE A 62 1.55 3.64 -4.74
N THR A 63 2.80 3.83 -5.16
CA THR A 63 3.16 3.78 -6.58
C THR A 63 2.95 2.38 -7.17
N LYS A 64 3.18 1.32 -6.38
CA LYS A 64 2.89 -0.07 -6.77
C LYS A 64 1.38 -0.32 -6.88
N ALA A 65 0.58 0.29 -5.98
CA ALA A 65 -0.88 0.21 -6.05
C ALA A 65 -1.44 0.86 -7.34
N MET A 66 -0.79 1.94 -7.80
CA MET A 66 -1.19 2.67 -9.02
C MET A 66 -0.63 2.03 -10.29
N ASN A 67 0.55 1.43 -10.22
CA ASN A 67 1.23 0.78 -11.35
C ASN A 67 1.92 -0.50 -10.88
N PRO A 68 1.20 -1.62 -10.82
CA PRO A 68 1.74 -2.88 -10.29
C PRO A 68 2.93 -3.44 -11.08
N GLY A 69 3.08 -3.11 -12.37
CA GLY A 69 4.21 -3.55 -13.19
C GLY A 69 4.35 -5.06 -13.32
N LEU A 70 3.29 -5.82 -13.01
CA LEU A 70 3.31 -7.27 -13.11
C LEU A 70 3.21 -7.70 -14.58
N PRO A 71 3.92 -8.75 -15.01
CA PRO A 71 3.84 -9.29 -16.36
C PRO A 71 2.44 -9.86 -16.63
N ASP A 72 2.08 -9.95 -17.90
CA ASP A 72 0.91 -10.72 -18.33
C ASP A 72 1.16 -12.22 -18.05
N PRO A 73 0.20 -12.96 -17.49
CA PRO A 73 0.38 -14.39 -17.19
C PRO A 73 0.74 -15.25 -18.41
N MET A 74 0.18 -14.93 -19.59
CA MET A 74 0.51 -15.67 -20.83
C MET A 74 1.93 -15.36 -21.28
N GLU A 75 2.32 -14.09 -21.27
CA GLU A 75 3.68 -13.66 -21.62
C GLU A 75 4.72 -14.29 -20.67
N LEU A 76 4.40 -14.38 -19.38
CA LEU A 76 5.25 -15.06 -18.41
C LEU A 76 5.41 -16.54 -18.73
N THR A 77 4.29 -17.23 -19.01
CA THR A 77 4.31 -18.65 -19.34
C THR A 77 5.12 -18.92 -20.61
N ASP A 78 4.89 -18.15 -21.67
CA ASP A 78 5.62 -18.29 -22.94
C ASP A 78 7.12 -18.07 -22.73
N PHE A 79 7.51 -17.08 -21.93
CA PHE A 79 8.90 -16.82 -21.58
C PHE A 79 9.53 -17.99 -20.82
N LEU A 80 8.88 -18.52 -19.79
CA LEU A 80 9.41 -19.65 -19.01
C LEU A 80 9.57 -20.91 -19.88
N VAL A 81 8.60 -21.19 -20.76
CA VAL A 81 8.66 -22.29 -21.72
C VAL A 81 9.83 -22.11 -22.71
N ASP A 82 10.08 -20.88 -23.19
CA ASP A 82 11.20 -20.60 -24.07
C ASP A 82 12.56 -20.80 -23.36
N VAL A 83 12.69 -20.30 -22.13
CA VAL A 83 13.90 -20.51 -21.31
C VAL A 83 14.15 -21.99 -21.06
N ALA A 84 13.12 -22.75 -20.68
CA ALA A 84 13.23 -24.20 -20.46
C ALA A 84 13.62 -24.97 -21.74
N ASN A 85 13.08 -24.58 -22.90
CA ASN A 85 13.43 -25.18 -24.18
C ASN A 85 14.88 -24.87 -24.59
N ARG A 86 15.37 -23.65 -24.37
CA ARG A 86 16.77 -23.28 -24.62
C ARG A 86 17.69 -24.08 -23.70
N ALA A 87 17.38 -24.16 -22.39
CA ALA A 87 18.16 -24.96 -21.44
C ALA A 87 18.26 -26.43 -21.86
N ARG A 88 17.14 -27.01 -22.33
CA ARG A 88 17.08 -28.42 -22.78
C ARG A 88 17.86 -28.67 -24.06
N LYS A 89 17.83 -27.72 -25.01
CA LYS A 89 18.44 -27.87 -26.34
C LYS A 89 19.94 -27.54 -26.32
N ASP A 90 20.31 -26.43 -25.71
CA ASP A 90 21.65 -25.84 -25.81
C ASP A 90 22.46 -26.01 -24.51
N GLY A 91 21.81 -26.53 -23.46
CA GLY A 91 22.39 -26.70 -22.13
C GLY A 91 22.24 -25.45 -21.24
N ILE A 92 22.31 -25.67 -19.93
CA ILE A 92 22.13 -24.59 -18.92
C ILE A 92 23.18 -23.49 -19.08
N LEU A 93 24.41 -23.83 -19.39
CA LEU A 93 25.53 -22.89 -19.58
C LEU A 93 25.28 -21.91 -20.75
N ALA A 94 24.50 -22.30 -21.75
CA ALA A 94 24.16 -21.40 -22.87
C ALA A 94 23.29 -20.22 -22.43
N LEU A 95 22.61 -20.32 -21.28
CA LEU A 95 21.78 -19.25 -20.71
C LEU A 95 22.59 -18.13 -20.04
N GLU A 96 23.90 -18.32 -19.83
CA GLU A 96 24.79 -17.31 -19.25
C GLU A 96 24.74 -15.99 -20.04
N SER A 97 24.68 -16.09 -21.37
CA SER A 97 24.58 -14.92 -22.24
C SER A 97 23.28 -14.08 -22.06
N ASN A 98 22.27 -14.67 -21.44
CA ASN A 98 20.95 -14.03 -21.20
C ASN A 98 20.76 -13.58 -19.75
N ILE A 99 21.76 -13.67 -18.91
CA ILE A 99 21.64 -13.38 -17.46
C ILE A 99 21.14 -11.95 -17.19
N ASP A 100 21.60 -10.97 -17.95
CA ASP A 100 21.17 -9.57 -17.83
C ASP A 100 19.70 -9.40 -18.20
N GLU A 101 19.19 -10.16 -19.18
CA GLU A 101 17.78 -10.21 -19.54
C GLU A 101 16.93 -10.73 -18.38
N PHE A 102 17.39 -11.79 -17.72
CA PHE A 102 16.71 -12.40 -16.58
C PHE A 102 16.62 -11.44 -15.39
N TYR A 103 17.73 -10.78 -15.04
CA TYR A 103 17.72 -9.73 -14.00
C TYR A 103 16.88 -8.52 -14.36
N GLY A 104 16.87 -8.13 -15.62
CA GLY A 104 16.06 -7.02 -16.12
C GLY A 104 14.55 -7.31 -16.05
N ARG A 105 14.18 -8.60 -16.15
CA ARG A 105 12.78 -9.02 -16.04
C ARG A 105 12.33 -9.13 -14.59
N ASP A 106 13.04 -9.88 -13.77
CA ASP A 106 12.83 -9.99 -12.32
C ASP A 106 14.15 -10.36 -11.62
N PRO A 107 14.63 -9.53 -10.68
CA PRO A 107 15.85 -9.83 -9.93
C PRO A 107 15.84 -11.19 -9.23
N PHE A 108 14.67 -11.62 -8.71
CA PHE A 108 14.52 -12.92 -8.06
C PHE A 108 14.74 -14.08 -9.05
N PHE A 109 14.16 -13.96 -10.26
CA PHE A 109 14.40 -14.94 -11.32
C PHE A 109 15.85 -14.95 -11.78
N GLY A 110 16.46 -13.77 -11.94
CA GLY A 110 17.87 -13.62 -12.30
C GLY A 110 18.81 -14.31 -11.28
N GLU A 111 18.54 -14.18 -9.97
CA GLU A 111 19.30 -14.87 -8.92
C GLU A 111 19.19 -16.40 -9.02
N ILE A 112 17.98 -16.93 -9.21
CA ILE A 112 17.76 -18.37 -9.39
C ILE A 112 18.54 -18.89 -10.60
N MET A 113 18.42 -18.19 -11.74
CA MET A 113 19.10 -18.59 -12.99
C MET A 113 20.62 -18.52 -12.85
N ARG A 114 21.15 -17.53 -12.13
CA ARG A 114 22.58 -17.43 -11.85
C ARG A 114 23.08 -18.61 -11.04
N MET A 115 22.41 -18.95 -9.94
CA MET A 115 22.76 -20.12 -9.12
C MET A 115 22.73 -21.42 -9.92
N LEU A 116 21.76 -21.56 -10.83
CA LEU A 116 21.63 -22.71 -11.72
C LEU A 116 22.78 -22.79 -12.73
N ILE A 117 23.15 -21.66 -13.36
CA ILE A 117 24.27 -21.56 -14.31
C ILE A 117 25.62 -21.85 -13.61
N ASP A 118 25.80 -21.37 -12.37
CA ASP A 118 26.95 -21.59 -11.53
C ASP A 118 27.08 -23.07 -11.07
N GLY A 119 26.08 -23.92 -11.37
CA GLY A 119 26.12 -25.37 -11.09
C GLY A 119 25.89 -25.70 -9.62
N GLN A 120 25.19 -24.83 -8.86
CA GLN A 120 24.82 -25.12 -7.47
C GLN A 120 23.82 -26.28 -7.39
N ASP A 121 23.79 -26.95 -6.24
CA ASP A 121 22.85 -28.04 -6.00
C ASP A 121 21.43 -27.55 -6.01
N ILE A 122 20.48 -28.32 -6.60
CA ILE A 122 19.10 -27.96 -6.76
C ILE A 122 18.40 -27.74 -5.40
N GLU A 123 18.78 -28.50 -4.37
CA GLU A 123 18.22 -28.34 -3.03
C GLU A 123 18.71 -27.05 -2.37
N GLU A 124 19.95 -26.65 -2.61
CA GLU A 124 20.50 -25.36 -2.15
C GLU A 124 19.83 -24.18 -2.87
N ILE A 125 19.66 -24.27 -4.20
CA ILE A 125 18.94 -23.25 -4.98
C ILE A 125 17.53 -23.07 -4.44
N ARG A 126 16.80 -24.15 -4.21
CA ARG A 126 15.44 -24.11 -3.67
C ARG A 126 15.41 -23.49 -2.29
N SER A 127 16.30 -23.90 -1.38
CA SER A 127 16.38 -23.34 -0.03
C SER A 127 16.68 -21.83 -0.03
N ASN A 128 17.58 -21.38 -0.90
CA ASN A 128 17.91 -19.97 -1.07
C ASN A 128 16.75 -19.17 -1.67
N ALA A 129 16.06 -19.74 -2.67
CA ALA A 129 14.90 -19.15 -3.28
C ALA A 129 13.73 -19.01 -2.29
N ASP A 130 13.43 -20.05 -1.51
CA ASP A 130 12.42 -20.01 -0.44
C ASP A 130 12.74 -18.93 0.60
N SER A 131 14.00 -18.83 1.02
CA SER A 131 14.45 -17.80 1.97
C SER A 131 14.29 -16.38 1.41
N SER A 132 14.61 -16.19 0.13
CA SER A 132 14.44 -14.92 -0.57
C SER A 132 12.97 -14.57 -0.77
N LEU A 133 12.12 -15.55 -1.08
CA LEU A 133 10.69 -15.39 -1.23
C LEU A 133 10.03 -14.97 0.08
N MET A 134 10.39 -15.63 1.20
CA MET A 134 9.91 -15.24 2.54
C MET A 134 10.27 -13.79 2.88
N LYS A 135 11.48 -13.35 2.54
CA LYS A 135 11.92 -11.97 2.77
C LYS A 135 11.11 -10.97 1.94
N ILE A 136 10.87 -11.28 0.66
CA ILE A 136 10.04 -10.46 -0.22
C ILE A 136 8.60 -10.39 0.31
N GLU A 137 8.04 -11.52 0.74
CA GLU A 137 6.70 -11.57 1.36
C GLU A 137 6.61 -10.69 2.60
N GLN A 138 7.63 -10.75 3.48
CA GLN A 138 7.70 -9.93 4.68
C GLN A 138 7.74 -8.42 4.35
N GLU A 139 8.55 -8.04 3.37
CA GLU A 139 8.66 -6.64 2.92
C GLU A 139 7.32 -6.14 2.35
N LEU A 140 6.69 -6.91 1.46
CA LEU A 140 5.39 -6.56 0.89
C LEU A 140 4.26 -6.55 1.93
N SER A 141 4.29 -7.47 2.90
CA SER A 141 3.34 -7.50 4.01
C SER A 141 3.46 -6.27 4.90
N THR A 142 4.68 -5.82 5.16
CA THR A 142 4.94 -4.58 5.91
C THR A 142 4.42 -3.35 5.17
N GLU A 143 4.59 -3.29 3.84
CA GLU A 143 4.01 -2.22 3.01
C GLU A 143 2.48 -2.17 3.11
N VAL A 144 1.81 -3.31 3.10
CA VAL A 144 0.36 -3.42 3.29
C VAL A 144 -0.03 -2.95 4.69
N ALA A 145 0.67 -3.44 5.73
CA ALA A 145 0.38 -3.15 7.14
C ALA A 145 0.45 -1.65 7.47
N VAL A 146 1.35 -0.89 6.85
CA VAL A 146 1.42 0.58 7.01
C VAL A 146 0.10 1.24 6.60
N TRP A 147 -0.47 0.85 5.47
CA TRP A 147 -1.73 1.42 4.97
C TRP A 147 -2.95 0.93 5.74
N GLU A 148 -2.95 -0.31 6.23
CA GLU A 148 -3.98 -0.83 7.12
C GLU A 148 -3.98 -0.06 8.44
N THR A 149 -2.81 0.13 9.05
CA THR A 149 -2.65 0.90 10.29
C THR A 149 -3.11 2.36 10.13
N LEU A 150 -2.78 3.03 9.04
CA LEU A 150 -3.30 4.37 8.74
C LEU A 150 -4.83 4.37 8.63
N GLY A 151 -5.39 3.34 7.96
CA GLY A 151 -6.84 3.16 7.82
C GLY A 151 -7.56 2.95 9.15
N GLU A 152 -6.92 2.35 10.13
CA GLU A 152 -7.45 2.14 11.49
C GLU A 152 -7.26 3.37 12.37
N LEU A 153 -6.09 4.02 12.30
CA LEU A 153 -5.75 5.12 13.21
C LEU A 153 -6.47 6.42 12.85
N PHE A 154 -6.67 6.76 11.58
CA PHE A 154 -7.37 7.99 11.24
C PHE A 154 -8.79 8.07 11.83
N PRO A 155 -9.66 7.06 11.75
CA PRO A 155 -10.94 7.08 12.43
C PRO A 155 -10.82 7.07 13.95
N ALA A 156 -9.86 6.35 14.53
CA ALA A 156 -9.61 6.32 15.95
C ALA A 156 -9.27 7.73 16.50
N PHE A 157 -8.39 8.46 15.82
CA PHE A 157 -8.09 9.85 16.16
C PHE A 157 -9.27 10.79 15.85
N GLY A 158 -10.10 10.46 14.85
CA GLY A 158 -11.38 11.12 14.62
C GLY A 158 -12.30 11.03 15.85
N MET A 159 -12.42 9.84 16.46
CA MET A 159 -13.19 9.65 17.69
C MET A 159 -12.59 10.40 18.89
N ILE A 160 -11.26 10.42 19.04
CA ILE A 160 -10.60 11.25 20.07
C ILE A 160 -10.99 12.71 19.89
N GLY A 161 -11.00 13.20 18.67
CA GLY A 161 -11.39 14.57 18.36
C GLY A 161 -12.86 14.85 18.71
N THR A 162 -13.78 13.89 18.55
CA THR A 162 -15.17 14.07 19.02
C THR A 162 -15.24 14.28 20.51
N LEU A 163 -14.49 13.49 21.29
CA LEU A 163 -14.47 13.63 22.75
C LEU A 163 -13.88 14.99 23.15
N ILE A 164 -12.81 15.45 22.51
CA ILE A 164 -12.23 16.77 22.76
C ILE A 164 -13.24 17.88 22.48
N GLY A 165 -13.91 17.84 21.32
CA GLY A 165 -14.92 18.83 20.95
C GLY A 165 -16.12 18.85 21.92
N LEU A 166 -16.59 17.68 22.35
CA LEU A 166 -17.67 17.58 23.34
C LEU A 166 -17.24 18.12 24.71
N ILE A 167 -16.01 17.85 25.16
CA ILE A 167 -15.50 18.40 26.43
C ILE A 167 -15.42 19.92 26.34
N GLN A 168 -14.94 20.49 25.23
CA GLN A 168 -14.90 21.94 25.02
C GLN A 168 -16.31 22.55 25.03
N MET A 169 -17.29 21.87 24.44
CA MET A 169 -18.69 22.31 24.47
C MET A 169 -19.27 22.31 25.90
N LEU A 170 -18.99 21.23 26.67
CA LEU A 170 -19.50 21.12 28.06
C LEU A 170 -18.87 22.16 28.99
N GLN A 171 -17.64 22.58 28.78
CA GLN A 171 -16.97 23.62 29.54
C GLN A 171 -17.61 25.03 29.33
N ASN A 172 -18.31 25.20 28.21
CA ASN A 172 -18.88 26.50 27.81
C ASN A 172 -20.42 26.47 27.72
N LEU A 173 -21.10 25.60 28.47
CA LEU A 173 -22.55 25.43 28.41
C LEU A 173 -23.34 26.73 28.69
N ASN A 174 -22.75 27.66 29.44
CA ASN A 174 -23.39 28.93 29.77
C ASN A 174 -23.26 29.96 28.64
N ASP A 175 -22.46 29.72 27.61
CA ASP A 175 -22.27 30.60 26.46
C ASP A 175 -22.71 29.89 25.16
N PRO A 176 -23.94 30.19 24.66
CA PRO A 176 -24.42 29.58 23.42
C PRO A 176 -23.52 29.84 22.20
N SER A 177 -22.77 30.93 22.18
CA SER A 177 -21.88 31.24 21.05
C SER A 177 -20.62 30.35 21.00
N ALA A 178 -20.23 29.78 22.13
CA ALA A 178 -19.05 28.89 22.24
C ALA A 178 -19.41 27.41 21.94
N LEU A 179 -20.69 27.04 21.91
CA LEU A 179 -21.15 25.68 21.63
C LEU A 179 -20.82 25.25 20.18
N GLY A 180 -21.02 26.17 19.23
CA GLY A 180 -20.81 25.90 17.80
C GLY A 180 -19.39 25.44 17.45
N PRO A 181 -18.34 26.14 17.87
CA PRO A 181 -16.97 25.75 17.63
C PRO A 181 -16.60 24.35 18.17
N GLY A 182 -16.98 24.00 19.41
CA GLY A 182 -16.76 22.69 20.00
C GLY A 182 -17.46 21.57 19.22
N MET A 183 -18.71 21.80 18.82
CA MET A 183 -19.48 20.86 18.02
C MET A 183 -18.87 20.68 16.62
N ALA A 184 -18.35 21.76 16.01
CA ALA A 184 -17.66 21.70 14.73
C ALA A 184 -16.40 20.82 14.81
N VAL A 185 -15.56 21.00 15.83
CA VAL A 185 -14.39 20.13 16.05
C VAL A 185 -14.80 18.68 16.15
N ALA A 186 -15.82 18.36 16.98
CA ALA A 186 -16.28 16.98 17.17
C ALA A 186 -16.73 16.32 15.85
N MET A 187 -17.49 17.03 15.03
CA MET A 187 -18.03 16.46 13.78
C MET A 187 -16.98 16.37 12.67
N ILE A 188 -16.15 17.41 12.52
CA ILE A 188 -15.17 17.49 11.43
C ILE A 188 -14.02 16.50 11.64
N THR A 189 -13.58 16.24 12.87
CA THR A 189 -12.56 15.22 13.14
C THR A 189 -13.00 13.84 12.69
N THR A 190 -14.23 13.45 12.99
CA THR A 190 -14.79 12.17 12.54
C THR A 190 -14.93 12.11 11.02
N LEU A 191 -15.39 13.20 10.41
CA LEU A 191 -15.50 13.31 8.96
C LEU A 191 -14.14 13.10 8.29
N TYR A 192 -13.09 13.78 8.76
CA TYR A 192 -11.74 13.62 8.23
C TYR A 192 -11.22 12.21 8.40
N GLY A 193 -11.38 11.63 9.61
CA GLY A 193 -10.96 10.25 9.87
C GLY A 193 -11.65 9.26 8.94
N ALA A 194 -12.95 9.39 8.75
CA ALA A 194 -13.74 8.52 7.88
C ALA A 194 -13.34 8.66 6.39
N ILE A 195 -13.13 9.89 5.91
CA ILE A 195 -12.71 10.13 4.51
C ILE A 195 -11.34 9.54 4.26
N LEU A 196 -10.34 9.87 5.10
CA LEU A 196 -8.97 9.40 4.92
C LEU A 196 -8.89 7.87 4.97
N ALA A 197 -9.60 7.25 5.89
CA ALA A 197 -9.61 5.80 5.99
C ALA A 197 -10.31 5.14 4.79
N ASN A 198 -11.58 5.49 4.55
CA ASN A 198 -12.42 4.70 3.64
C ASN A 198 -12.28 5.10 2.18
N ALA A 199 -11.98 6.37 1.88
CA ALA A 199 -11.78 6.82 0.51
C ALA A 199 -10.33 6.69 0.03
N PHE A 200 -9.36 6.49 0.94
CA PHE A 200 -7.95 6.46 0.57
C PHE A 200 -7.19 5.26 1.14
N CYS A 201 -7.00 5.14 2.47
CA CYS A 201 -6.11 4.12 3.04
C CYS A 201 -6.60 2.69 2.79
N VAL A 202 -7.89 2.40 3.02
CA VAL A 202 -8.47 1.07 2.84
C VAL A 202 -8.43 0.59 1.37
N PRO A 203 -8.80 1.41 0.37
CA PRO A 203 -8.63 1.01 -1.03
C PRO A 203 -7.17 0.75 -1.41
N VAL A 204 -6.23 1.58 -0.93
CA VAL A 204 -4.80 1.41 -1.20
C VAL A 204 -4.28 0.12 -0.57
N SER A 205 -4.59 -0.16 0.70
CA SER A 205 -4.15 -1.40 1.38
C SER A 205 -4.66 -2.66 0.69
N LYS A 206 -5.94 -2.67 0.29
CA LYS A 206 -6.53 -3.78 -0.47
C LYS A 206 -5.83 -4.01 -1.82
N LYS A 207 -5.48 -2.93 -2.50
CA LYS A 207 -4.77 -3.01 -3.78
C LYS A 207 -3.34 -3.52 -3.61
N LEU A 208 -2.64 -3.05 -2.58
CA LEU A 208 -1.30 -3.55 -2.25
C LEU A 208 -1.33 -5.03 -1.85
N LYS A 209 -2.36 -5.47 -1.14
CA LYS A 209 -2.54 -6.88 -0.81
C LYS A 209 -2.71 -7.75 -2.06
N LEU A 210 -3.56 -7.32 -2.99
CA LEU A 210 -3.71 -8.00 -4.27
C LEU A 210 -2.39 -8.04 -5.05
N TYR A 211 -1.65 -6.92 -5.07
CA TYR A 211 -0.33 -6.86 -5.70
C TYR A 211 0.65 -7.85 -5.04
N LYS A 212 0.68 -7.89 -3.70
CA LYS A 212 1.51 -8.84 -2.95
C LYS A 212 1.21 -10.28 -3.36
N ASP A 213 -0.06 -10.67 -3.30
CA ASP A 213 -0.49 -12.04 -3.58
C ASP A 213 -0.13 -12.46 -5.01
N LEU A 214 -0.35 -11.58 -5.99
CA LEU A 214 0.01 -11.84 -7.40
C LEU A 214 1.54 -11.88 -7.59
N SER A 215 2.28 -10.97 -6.97
CA SER A 215 3.76 -10.93 -7.07
C SER A 215 4.39 -12.21 -6.52
N LEU A 216 3.88 -12.72 -5.41
CA LEU A 216 4.34 -13.98 -4.83
C LEU A 216 4.02 -15.17 -5.73
N LEU A 217 2.80 -15.24 -6.26
CA LEU A 217 2.40 -16.29 -7.20
C LEU A 217 3.33 -16.36 -8.43
N TYR A 218 3.70 -15.21 -9.00
CA TYR A 218 4.63 -15.17 -10.13
C TYR A 218 6.03 -15.64 -9.72
N LYS A 219 6.51 -15.25 -8.54
CA LYS A 219 7.83 -15.69 -8.06
C LYS A 219 7.86 -17.18 -7.74
N GLU A 220 6.80 -17.72 -7.18
CA GLU A 220 6.65 -19.18 -7.01
C GLU A 220 6.71 -19.92 -8.36
N SER A 221 6.08 -19.36 -9.41
CA SER A 221 6.11 -19.97 -10.75
C SER A 221 7.53 -20.11 -11.30
N TYR A 222 8.46 -19.22 -10.97
CA TYR A 222 9.87 -19.33 -11.36
C TYR A 222 10.59 -20.52 -10.71
N MET A 223 10.12 -20.99 -9.56
CA MET A 223 10.74 -22.10 -8.83
C MET A 223 10.32 -23.48 -9.35
N PHE A 224 9.25 -23.55 -10.16
CA PHE A 224 8.72 -24.79 -10.70
C PHE A 224 9.14 -25.05 -12.17
N THR A 225 9.88 -24.14 -12.78
CA THR A 225 10.33 -24.21 -14.18
C THR A 225 11.74 -24.74 -14.28
#